data_5bb9b812a4b625c0be5441655d159500
#
_entry.id   5bb9b812a4b625c0be5441655d159500
#
_cell.length_a   1.000
_cell.length_b   1.000
_cell.length_c   1.000
_cell.angle_alpha   90.00
_cell.angle_beta   90.00
_cell.angle_gamma   90.00
#
_symmetry.space_group_name_H-M   'P 1'
#
loop_
_entity.id
_entity.type
_entity.pdbx_description
1 polymer ?
#
loop_
_entity_poly.entity_id
_entity_poly.type
_entity_poly.pdbx_seq_one_letter_code
_entity_poly.pdbx_strand_id
1 'polypeptide(L)'
;MTDGIWECEDRYLKFSCQSLELSVRPRERAEGSFQISTGNDEAKGEIYSSDTRMQSLTTDFSGREAVIEYCFLTGNLEPGSQVHGEFTIISSEGEYILPYQINVQKPQLESSMGSIRNLFHFANLAKANWAEAVELFYSPEFITIFHKNDKDLETIYLGLSRNPGNEENVEEFLIETNKKTAIEYHTDMEGFMLENVMDSQVRTLAITRSGWGYLKLQVRAEGSFLTLEHDTIMDADFEDDLYRLNFTIDATKLRHGINKGRLIIEDTCHKMSIPIQVMMQEGGLRAEQKRQEKRAVIALMKNYIELKFHKITRNIWVERAAEAIGQLQDLNPDNL
;
A
#
# COMPACT_ATOMS: atom_id res chain seq x y z
N MET A 1 12.54 1.24 95.70
CA MET A 1 11.72 1.64 94.49
C MET A 1 12.73 1.92 93.40
N THR A 2 12.92 0.95 92.50
CA THR A 2 13.80 1.09 91.34
C THR A 2 12.91 1.43 90.19
N ASP A 3 13.00 2.70 89.74
CA ASP A 3 12.37 3.12 88.51
C ASP A 3 13.09 2.46 87.30
N GLY A 4 12.49 1.37 86.87
CA GLY A 4 12.93 0.72 85.64
C GLY A 4 12.54 1.58 84.46
N ILE A 5 13.52 2.28 83.92
CA ILE A 5 13.39 2.84 82.58
C ILE A 5 13.42 1.67 81.59
N TRP A 6 12.27 1.33 81.06
CA TRP A 6 12.21 0.43 79.96
C TRP A 6 12.59 1.26 78.66
N GLU A 7 13.85 1.18 78.26
CA GLU A 7 14.25 1.55 76.91
C GLU A 7 13.65 0.53 76.01
N CYS A 8 12.53 0.92 75.38
CA CYS A 8 12.03 0.19 74.26
C CYS A 8 13.03 0.48 73.09
N GLU A 9 13.92 -0.51 72.83
CA GLU A 9 14.68 -0.48 71.60
C GLU A 9 13.64 -0.48 70.48
N ASP A 10 13.67 0.55 69.60
CA ASP A 10 12.80 0.69 68.44
C ASP A 10 13.11 -0.50 67.48
N ARG A 11 12.41 -1.60 67.66
CA ARG A 11 12.44 -2.75 66.77
C ARG A 11 11.56 -2.38 65.59
N TYR A 12 12.18 -2.24 64.44
CA TYR A 12 11.45 -1.91 63.20
C TYR A 12 12.08 -2.59 62.00
N LEU A 13 11.22 -2.93 61.03
CA LEU A 13 11.63 -3.37 59.72
C LEU A 13 11.96 -2.16 58.84
N LYS A 14 13.08 -2.24 58.14
CA LYS A 14 13.45 -1.29 57.11
C LYS A 14 13.20 -1.91 55.76
N PHE A 15 12.58 -1.14 54.88
CA PHE A 15 12.33 -1.52 53.49
C PHE A 15 13.31 -0.81 52.54
N SER A 16 13.72 -1.47 51.48
CA SER A 16 14.57 -0.87 50.42
C SER A 16 13.90 0.29 49.70
N CYS A 17 12.56 0.40 49.77
CA CYS A 17 11.76 1.46 49.17
C CYS A 17 10.58 1.82 50.09
N GLN A 18 10.04 3.04 49.89
CA GLN A 18 8.86 3.50 50.61
C GLN A 18 7.56 3.15 49.89
N SER A 19 7.64 2.99 48.56
CA SER A 19 6.55 2.53 47.68
C SER A 19 7.14 1.82 46.48
N LEU A 20 6.35 0.96 45.85
CA LEU A 20 6.72 0.34 44.59
C LEU A 20 5.95 1.02 43.46
N GLU A 21 6.67 1.54 42.46
CA GLU A 21 6.10 2.07 41.25
C GLU A 21 6.53 1.20 40.09
N LEU A 22 5.55 0.61 39.41
CA LEU A 22 5.77 -0.24 38.24
C LEU A 22 5.08 0.33 36.99
N SER A 23 5.78 0.27 35.90
CA SER A 23 5.24 0.60 34.59
C SER A 23 5.26 -0.67 33.73
N VAL A 24 4.09 -1.19 33.37
CA VAL A 24 3.92 -2.50 32.74
C VAL A 24 3.18 -2.38 31.44
N ARG A 25 3.51 -3.22 30.45
CA ARG A 25 2.77 -3.30 29.22
C ARG A 25 1.50 -4.13 29.36
N PRO A 26 0.45 -3.85 28.58
CA PRO A 26 -0.75 -4.68 28.59
C PRO A 26 -0.42 -6.15 28.28
N ARG A 27 -1.08 -7.06 28.98
CA ARG A 27 -0.94 -8.52 28.84
C ARG A 27 0.46 -9.07 29.18
N GLU A 28 1.34 -8.27 29.75
CA GLU A 28 2.65 -8.72 30.24
C GLU A 28 2.59 -9.07 31.72
N ARG A 29 3.57 -9.90 32.13
CA ARG A 29 3.89 -10.22 33.49
C ARG A 29 5.08 -9.37 33.90
N ALA A 30 4.97 -8.60 34.97
CA ALA A 30 6.06 -7.86 35.56
C ALA A 30 6.52 -8.54 36.83
N GLU A 31 7.83 -8.73 36.97
CA GLU A 31 8.47 -9.32 38.15
C GLU A 31 9.38 -8.29 38.78
N GLY A 32 9.53 -8.35 40.10
CA GLY A 32 10.42 -7.48 40.82
C GLY A 32 10.67 -8.00 42.23
N SER A 33 11.49 -7.26 42.95
CA SER A 33 11.80 -7.59 44.35
C SER A 33 12.01 -6.33 45.15
N PHE A 34 11.79 -6.44 46.46
CA PHE A 34 12.21 -5.46 47.46
C PHE A 34 12.88 -6.18 48.61
N GLN A 35 13.69 -5.46 49.37
CA GLN A 35 14.40 -6.02 50.51
C GLN A 35 13.78 -5.53 51.82
N ILE A 36 13.76 -6.46 52.80
CA ILE A 36 13.41 -6.20 54.17
C ILE A 36 14.68 -6.42 55.01
N SER A 37 15.01 -5.50 55.87
CA SER A 37 16.11 -5.65 56.79
C SER A 37 15.69 -5.27 58.21
N THR A 38 16.22 -5.95 59.21
CA THR A 38 16.06 -5.67 60.63
C THR A 38 17.36 -5.08 61.20
N GLY A 39 17.27 -4.35 62.27
CA GLY A 39 18.45 -3.75 62.91
C GLY A 39 19.42 -4.81 63.48
N ASN A 40 19.08 -5.39 64.65
CA ASN A 40 19.99 -6.27 65.37
C ASN A 40 19.50 -7.71 65.53
N ASP A 41 18.19 -7.95 65.45
CA ASP A 41 17.56 -9.25 65.69
C ASP A 41 17.04 -9.91 64.43
N GLU A 42 16.85 -11.22 64.47
CA GLU A 42 16.19 -11.94 63.38
C GLU A 42 14.68 -11.72 63.45
N ALA A 43 14.06 -11.26 62.35
CA ALA A 43 12.62 -11.17 62.24
C ALA A 43 12.07 -12.37 61.44
N LYS A 44 10.83 -12.72 61.73
CA LYS A 44 10.04 -13.70 60.98
C LYS A 44 8.70 -13.07 60.65
N GLY A 45 8.21 -13.31 59.44
CA GLY A 45 6.93 -12.73 59.03
C GLY A 45 6.35 -13.37 57.79
N GLU A 46 5.13 -12.96 57.50
CA GLU A 46 4.34 -13.37 56.33
C GLU A 46 3.94 -12.11 55.54
N ILE A 47 3.76 -12.27 54.23
CA ILE A 47 3.50 -11.20 53.29
C ILE A 47 2.23 -11.49 52.55
N TYR A 48 1.32 -10.51 52.52
CA TYR A 48 0.04 -10.57 51.85
C TYR A 48 -0.08 -9.39 50.88
N SER A 49 -0.70 -9.61 49.74
CA SER A 49 -1.04 -8.54 48.78
C SER A 49 -2.52 -8.24 48.84
N SER A 50 -2.89 -6.96 48.72
CA SER A 50 -4.30 -6.52 48.66
C SER A 50 -4.99 -6.81 47.33
N ASP A 51 -4.24 -7.08 46.26
CA ASP A 51 -4.78 -7.38 44.92
C ASP A 51 -4.29 -8.75 44.45
N THR A 52 -5.20 -9.57 43.94
CA THR A 52 -4.91 -10.95 43.49
C THR A 52 -3.99 -10.99 42.25
N ARG A 53 -3.89 -9.86 41.50
CA ARG A 53 -2.98 -9.70 40.35
C ARG A 53 -1.53 -9.47 40.78
N MET A 54 -1.32 -8.90 42.00
CA MET A 54 -0.02 -8.74 42.61
C MET A 54 0.21 -9.95 43.55
N GLN A 55 1.06 -10.85 43.13
CA GLN A 55 1.35 -12.06 43.86
C GLN A 55 2.73 -11.95 44.54
N SER A 56 2.81 -12.15 45.84
CA SER A 56 4.10 -12.35 46.47
C SER A 56 4.57 -13.77 46.16
N LEU A 57 5.73 -13.89 45.54
CA LEU A 57 6.37 -15.20 45.29
C LEU A 57 7.09 -15.70 46.56
N THR A 58 7.48 -14.76 47.43
CA THR A 58 8.00 -15.05 48.77
C THR A 58 6.91 -14.78 49.77
N THR A 59 6.26 -15.82 50.29
CA THR A 59 5.10 -15.70 51.18
C THR A 59 5.50 -15.51 52.64
N ASP A 60 6.68 -15.96 53.03
CA ASP A 60 7.23 -15.88 54.40
C ASP A 60 8.73 -15.56 54.35
N PHE A 61 9.22 -14.95 55.38
CA PHE A 61 10.63 -14.64 55.54
C PHE A 61 11.13 -14.90 56.97
N SER A 62 12.42 -15.17 57.08
CA SER A 62 13.10 -15.26 58.38
C SER A 62 14.57 -14.84 58.22
N GLY A 63 15.10 -14.14 59.25
CA GLY A 63 16.49 -13.68 59.28
C GLY A 63 16.61 -12.17 59.44
N ARG A 64 17.82 -11.66 59.28
CA ARG A 64 18.14 -10.22 59.38
C ARG A 64 17.91 -9.47 58.11
N GLU A 65 18.03 -10.16 56.98
CA GLU A 65 17.78 -9.64 55.64
C GLU A 65 16.97 -10.64 54.82
N ALA A 66 15.97 -10.16 54.11
CA ALA A 66 15.16 -11.00 53.25
C ALA A 66 14.88 -10.24 51.95
N VAL A 67 14.94 -10.97 50.85
CA VAL A 67 14.51 -10.49 49.53
C VAL A 67 13.11 -11.03 49.23
N ILE A 68 12.18 -10.14 49.00
CA ILE A 68 10.81 -10.49 48.74
C ILE A 68 10.58 -10.31 47.23
N GLU A 69 10.33 -11.44 46.60
CA GLU A 69 10.01 -11.45 45.15
C GLU A 69 8.51 -11.36 44.95
N TYR A 70 8.11 -10.59 43.94
CA TYR A 70 6.71 -10.43 43.57
C TYR A 70 6.54 -10.48 42.07
N CYS A 71 5.31 -10.75 41.68
CA CYS A 71 4.87 -10.79 40.27
C CYS A 71 3.52 -10.09 40.13
N PHE A 72 3.41 -9.20 39.13
CA PHE A 72 2.16 -8.58 38.79
C PHE A 72 1.69 -9.08 37.42
N LEU A 73 0.42 -9.50 37.34
CA LEU A 73 -0.23 -9.98 36.14
C LEU A 73 -1.17 -8.90 35.62
N THR A 74 -0.90 -8.30 34.47
CA THR A 74 -1.75 -7.25 33.87
C THR A 74 -3.12 -7.78 33.46
N GLY A 75 -3.21 -9.05 33.04
CA GLY A 75 -4.47 -9.68 32.64
C GLY A 75 -5.20 -8.85 31.57
N ASN A 76 -6.47 -8.54 31.84
CA ASN A 76 -7.34 -7.76 30.96
C ASN A 76 -7.41 -6.27 31.37
N LEU A 77 -6.40 -5.73 32.03
CA LEU A 77 -6.36 -4.30 32.36
C LEU A 77 -6.31 -3.46 31.08
N GLU A 78 -7.12 -2.41 31.07
CA GLU A 78 -7.12 -1.47 29.95
C GLU A 78 -5.80 -0.68 29.89
N PRO A 79 -5.27 -0.42 28.68
CA PRO A 79 -4.12 0.45 28.51
C PRO A 79 -4.34 1.83 29.13
N GLY A 80 -3.36 2.29 29.90
CA GLY A 80 -3.43 3.57 30.63
C GLY A 80 -4.18 3.51 31.94
N SER A 81 -4.64 2.34 32.39
CA SER A 81 -5.20 2.18 33.73
C SER A 81 -4.13 2.23 34.79
N GLN A 82 -4.53 2.63 36.01
CA GLN A 82 -3.69 2.63 37.21
C GLN A 82 -4.29 1.68 38.24
N VAL A 83 -3.46 0.87 38.84
CA VAL A 83 -3.82 -0.03 39.92
C VAL A 83 -3.04 0.39 41.18
N HIS A 84 -3.74 0.63 42.25
CA HIS A 84 -3.17 0.90 43.57
C HIS A 84 -3.46 -0.25 44.51
N GLY A 85 -2.48 -0.61 45.29
CA GLY A 85 -2.60 -1.65 46.31
C GLY A 85 -1.47 -1.55 47.32
N GLU A 86 -1.41 -2.54 48.17
CA GLU A 86 -0.41 -2.61 49.27
C GLU A 86 0.00 -4.03 49.52
N PHE A 87 1.23 -4.21 49.95
CA PHE A 87 1.69 -5.39 50.67
C PHE A 87 1.53 -5.16 52.14
N THR A 88 0.83 -6.07 52.83
CA THR A 88 0.76 -6.13 54.28
C THR A 88 1.79 -7.14 54.76
N ILE A 89 2.74 -6.72 55.56
CA ILE A 89 3.80 -7.54 56.14
C ILE A 89 3.52 -7.69 57.62
N ILE A 90 3.17 -8.89 58.03
CA ILE A 90 2.92 -9.25 59.47
C ILE A 90 4.16 -9.94 59.96
N SER A 91 4.84 -9.35 60.92
CA SER A 91 6.10 -9.89 61.47
C SER A 91 6.13 -9.90 62.96
N SER A 92 7.18 -10.56 63.52
CA SER A 92 7.48 -10.50 64.96
C SER A 92 7.73 -9.08 65.48
N GLU A 93 8.06 -8.15 64.60
CA GLU A 93 8.36 -6.74 64.90
C GLU A 93 7.17 -5.79 64.70
N GLY A 94 6.02 -6.34 64.27
CA GLY A 94 4.79 -5.57 64.03
C GLY A 94 4.22 -5.76 62.65
N GLU A 95 3.19 -4.96 62.35
CA GLU A 95 2.52 -4.91 61.06
C GLU A 95 2.99 -3.68 60.27
N TYR A 96 3.35 -3.89 59.00
CA TYR A 96 3.85 -2.87 58.11
C TYR A 96 3.09 -2.92 56.78
N ILE A 97 2.95 -1.76 56.17
CA ILE A 97 2.29 -1.58 54.86
C ILE A 97 3.30 -0.99 53.88
N LEU A 98 3.48 -1.66 52.74
CA LEU A 98 4.26 -1.15 51.62
C LEU A 98 3.30 -0.91 50.46
N PRO A 99 2.97 0.35 50.13
CA PRO A 99 2.07 0.66 49.04
C PRO A 99 2.75 0.43 47.67
N TYR A 100 1.94 0.06 46.68
CA TYR A 100 2.40 -0.01 45.32
C TYR A 100 1.41 0.67 44.37
N GLN A 101 1.96 1.22 43.26
CA GLN A 101 1.24 1.79 42.18
C GLN A 101 1.73 1.16 40.89
N ILE A 102 0.79 0.64 40.10
CA ILE A 102 1.05 0.03 38.80
C ILE A 102 0.42 0.89 37.72
N ASN A 103 1.24 1.34 36.77
CA ASN A 103 0.80 2.11 35.62
C ASN A 103 0.84 1.19 34.38
N VAL A 104 -0.31 0.90 33.80
CA VAL A 104 -0.38 0.13 32.56
C VAL A 104 -0.09 1.05 31.39
N GLN A 105 1.02 0.81 30.70
CA GLN A 105 1.45 1.62 29.57
C GLN A 105 0.40 1.59 28.45
N LYS A 106 0.18 2.73 27.81
CA LYS A 106 -0.52 2.71 26.52
C LYS A 106 0.46 2.23 25.47
N PRO A 107 0.11 1.20 24.68
CA PRO A 107 0.94 0.87 23.52
C PRO A 107 1.08 2.12 22.68
N GLN A 108 2.29 2.41 22.25
CA GLN A 108 2.59 3.52 21.35
C GLN A 108 3.03 2.93 20.03
N LEU A 109 2.53 3.48 18.96
CA LEU A 109 2.98 3.14 17.62
C LEU A 109 4.29 3.88 17.37
N GLU A 110 5.40 3.16 17.36
CA GLU A 110 6.74 3.71 17.13
C GLU A 110 7.14 3.60 15.67
N SER A 111 7.83 4.60 15.16
CA SER A 111 8.38 4.64 13.80
C SER A 111 9.79 5.18 13.79
N SER A 112 10.46 5.12 12.64
CA SER A 112 11.77 5.75 12.40
C SER A 112 11.76 7.27 12.65
N MET A 113 10.61 7.90 12.55
CA MET A 113 10.40 9.34 12.82
C MET A 113 9.96 9.64 14.26
N GLY A 114 9.89 8.61 15.12
CA GLY A 114 9.41 8.72 16.50
C GLY A 114 7.99 8.19 16.69
N SER A 115 7.38 8.49 17.82
CA SER A 115 6.07 7.95 18.20
C SER A 115 4.93 8.55 17.39
N ILE A 116 4.12 7.71 16.77
CA ILE A 116 2.93 8.05 16.01
C ILE A 116 1.74 8.14 16.98
N ARG A 117 1.25 9.34 17.22
CA ARG A 117 0.19 9.58 18.20
C ARG A 117 -1.18 9.88 17.59
N ASN A 118 -1.23 10.17 16.31
CA ASN A 118 -2.44 10.54 15.59
C ASN A 118 -2.25 10.36 14.08
N LEU A 119 -3.33 10.48 13.32
CA LEU A 119 -3.33 10.36 11.86
C LEU A 119 -2.48 11.39 11.14
N PHE A 120 -2.24 12.57 11.74
CA PHE A 120 -1.37 13.58 11.13
C PHE A 120 0.10 13.12 11.16
N HIS A 121 0.55 12.54 12.27
CA HIS A 121 1.89 11.96 12.36
C HIS A 121 2.04 10.78 11.40
N PHE A 122 0.99 9.94 11.27
CA PHE A 122 0.98 8.84 10.32
C PHE A 122 1.09 9.32 8.87
N ALA A 123 0.34 10.35 8.48
CA ALA A 123 0.43 10.94 7.14
C ALA A 123 1.83 11.53 6.84
N ASN A 124 2.49 12.15 7.85
CA ASN A 124 3.84 12.63 7.69
C ASN A 124 4.84 11.47 7.50
N LEU A 125 4.68 10.38 8.24
CA LEU A 125 5.48 9.17 8.03
C LEU A 125 5.24 8.60 6.63
N ALA A 126 3.98 8.45 6.21
CA ALA A 126 3.64 7.94 4.89
C ALA A 126 4.24 8.78 3.76
N LYS A 127 4.32 10.09 3.93
CA LYS A 127 4.98 10.98 2.97
C LYS A 127 6.50 10.81 2.94
N ALA A 128 7.13 10.53 4.09
CA ALA A 128 8.58 10.41 4.20
C ALA A 128 9.09 8.99 3.93
N ASN A 129 8.35 7.97 4.36
CA ASN A 129 8.71 6.56 4.23
C ASN A 129 7.42 5.72 4.05
N TRP A 130 7.02 5.56 2.80
CA TRP A 130 5.79 4.85 2.43
C TRP A 130 5.80 3.39 2.86
N ALA A 131 6.91 2.69 2.65
CA ALA A 131 7.02 1.27 2.99
C ALA A 131 6.82 1.01 4.49
N GLU A 132 7.44 1.82 5.35
CA GLU A 132 7.26 1.73 6.80
C GLU A 132 5.82 2.09 7.22
N ALA A 133 5.21 3.09 6.57
CA ALA A 133 3.83 3.45 6.85
C ALA A 133 2.86 2.31 6.49
N VAL A 134 3.08 1.61 5.38
CA VAL A 134 2.31 0.43 5.00
C VAL A 134 2.46 -0.68 6.04
N GLU A 135 3.68 -0.97 6.49
CA GLU A 135 3.92 -1.97 7.53
C GLU A 135 3.21 -1.62 8.84
N LEU A 136 3.34 -0.38 9.29
CA LEU A 136 2.71 0.08 10.51
C LEU A 136 1.17 0.14 10.43
N PHE A 137 0.61 0.46 9.25
CA PHE A 137 -0.84 0.46 9.05
C PHE A 137 -1.46 -0.91 9.32
N TYR A 138 -0.76 -1.98 9.01
CA TYR A 138 -1.22 -3.36 9.26
C TYR A 138 -0.74 -3.92 10.60
N SER A 139 -0.05 -3.15 11.41
CA SER A 139 0.35 -3.59 12.75
C SER A 139 -0.83 -3.59 13.73
N PRO A 140 -0.86 -4.51 14.70
CA PRO A 140 -1.91 -4.54 15.73
C PRO A 140 -1.97 -3.26 16.57
N GLU A 141 -0.85 -2.56 16.68
CA GLU A 141 -0.71 -1.33 17.46
C GLU A 141 -1.34 -0.12 16.77
N PHE A 142 -1.59 -0.15 15.46
CA PHE A 142 -2.13 0.97 14.70
C PHE A 142 -3.46 1.49 15.26
N ILE A 143 -4.32 0.59 15.76
CA ILE A 143 -5.61 0.95 16.36
C ILE A 143 -5.47 1.93 17.55
N THR A 144 -4.27 1.99 18.15
CA THR A 144 -4.03 2.84 19.34
C THR A 144 -3.95 4.33 19.02
N ILE A 145 -3.81 4.71 17.76
CA ILE A 145 -3.78 6.11 17.33
C ILE A 145 -5.16 6.75 17.33
N PHE A 146 -6.24 5.95 17.36
CA PHE A 146 -7.62 6.44 17.40
C PHE A 146 -8.02 6.82 18.82
N HIS A 147 -8.68 7.96 18.95
CA HIS A 147 -9.25 8.41 20.22
C HIS A 147 -10.71 7.97 20.34
N LYS A 148 -11.28 8.05 21.55
CA LYS A 148 -12.68 7.64 21.81
C LYS A 148 -13.71 8.32 20.91
N ASN A 149 -13.39 9.48 20.34
CA ASN A 149 -14.26 10.25 19.47
C ASN A 149 -14.07 9.91 17.98
N ASP A 150 -13.10 9.07 17.62
CA ASP A 150 -12.71 8.78 16.23
C ASP A 150 -13.33 7.47 15.71
N LYS A 151 -14.53 7.10 16.21
CA LYS A 151 -15.18 5.83 15.86
C LYS A 151 -15.42 5.64 14.37
N ASP A 152 -15.73 6.72 13.66
CA ASP A 152 -15.95 6.67 12.21
C ASP A 152 -14.64 6.36 11.47
N LEU A 153 -13.54 6.99 11.89
CA LEU A 153 -12.20 6.75 11.33
C LEU A 153 -11.69 5.34 11.65
N GLU A 154 -11.95 4.87 12.87
CA GLU A 154 -11.64 3.48 13.28
C GLU A 154 -12.42 2.47 12.43
N THR A 155 -13.68 2.76 12.10
CA THR A 155 -14.50 1.89 11.25
C THR A 155 -13.96 1.82 9.82
N ILE A 156 -13.53 2.94 9.24
CA ILE A 156 -12.87 3.00 7.93
C ILE A 156 -11.60 2.15 7.96
N TYR A 157 -10.76 2.35 8.98
CA TYR A 157 -9.54 1.58 9.17
C TYR A 157 -9.80 0.07 9.24
N LEU A 158 -10.75 -0.36 10.08
CA LEU A 158 -11.12 -1.77 10.23
C LEU A 158 -11.65 -2.39 8.93
N GLY A 159 -12.26 -1.58 8.07
CA GLY A 159 -12.69 -2.01 6.73
C GLY A 159 -11.51 -2.28 5.81
N LEU A 160 -10.58 -1.31 5.72
CA LEU A 160 -9.46 -1.33 4.79
C LEU A 160 -8.30 -2.23 5.24
N SER A 161 -8.09 -2.40 6.55
CA SER A 161 -6.99 -3.21 7.08
C SER A 161 -7.21 -4.73 7.05
N ARG A 162 -8.36 -5.21 6.55
CA ARG A 162 -8.69 -6.66 6.50
C ARG A 162 -7.76 -7.47 5.62
N ASN A 163 -7.23 -6.88 4.56
CA ASN A 163 -6.33 -7.53 3.61
C ASN A 163 -4.92 -6.95 3.78
N PRO A 164 -4.06 -7.58 4.58
CA PRO A 164 -2.74 -7.04 4.88
C PRO A 164 -1.85 -6.94 3.64
N GLY A 165 -1.00 -5.92 3.61
CA GLY A 165 -0.02 -5.69 2.55
C GLY A 165 -0.55 -5.03 1.28
N ASN A 166 -1.80 -4.57 1.26
CA ASN A 166 -2.33 -3.80 0.13
C ASN A 166 -2.06 -2.30 0.31
N GLU A 167 -1.13 -1.77 -0.47
CA GLU A 167 -0.75 -0.34 -0.44
C GLU A 167 -1.90 0.59 -0.88
N GLU A 168 -2.77 0.12 -1.77
CA GLU A 168 -3.95 0.85 -2.22
C GLU A 168 -4.91 1.17 -1.07
N ASN A 169 -5.07 0.24 -0.12
CA ASN A 169 -5.91 0.45 1.06
C ASN A 169 -5.34 1.56 1.98
N VAL A 170 -4.01 1.67 2.06
CA VAL A 170 -3.35 2.74 2.83
C VAL A 170 -3.56 4.10 2.15
N GLU A 171 -3.46 4.12 0.83
CA GLU A 171 -3.75 5.29 0.01
C GLU A 171 -5.20 5.76 0.22
N GLU A 172 -6.17 4.85 0.07
CA GLU A 172 -7.59 5.12 0.27
C GLU A 172 -7.88 5.61 1.69
N PHE A 173 -7.27 4.98 2.70
CA PHE A 173 -7.41 5.40 4.09
C PHE A 173 -6.95 6.85 4.31
N LEU A 174 -5.82 7.24 3.75
CA LEU A 174 -5.29 8.61 3.89
C LEU A 174 -6.19 9.63 3.18
N ILE A 175 -6.78 9.27 2.05
CA ILE A 175 -7.71 10.12 1.31
C ILE A 175 -9.02 10.26 2.07
N GLU A 176 -9.65 9.17 2.48
CA GLU A 176 -10.93 9.15 3.20
C GLU A 176 -10.85 9.87 4.57
N THR A 177 -9.70 9.81 5.23
CA THR A 177 -9.45 10.54 6.47
C THR A 177 -9.04 12.00 6.28
N ASN A 178 -9.07 12.51 5.05
CA ASN A 178 -8.67 13.88 4.67
C ASN A 178 -7.23 14.26 5.13
N LYS A 179 -6.32 13.29 5.11
CA LYS A 179 -4.90 13.52 5.41
C LYS A 179 -4.07 13.70 4.15
N LYS A 180 -4.67 13.40 3.00
CA LYS A 180 -4.06 13.45 1.69
C LYS A 180 -5.13 13.74 0.63
N THR A 181 -4.74 14.40 -0.46
CA THR A 181 -5.54 14.47 -1.70
C THR A 181 -5.16 13.34 -2.64
N ALA A 182 -6.09 12.86 -3.44
CA ALA A 182 -5.81 11.87 -4.47
C ALA A 182 -4.72 12.36 -5.42
N ILE A 183 -3.93 11.44 -5.96
CA ILE A 183 -2.91 11.75 -6.96
C ILE A 183 -3.62 12.06 -8.27
N GLU A 184 -3.32 13.23 -8.84
CA GLU A 184 -3.75 13.60 -10.18
C GLU A 184 -2.62 13.34 -11.17
N TYR A 185 -2.95 12.88 -12.37
CA TYR A 185 -1.98 12.69 -13.43
C TYR A 185 -2.48 13.28 -14.74
N HIS A 186 -1.56 13.82 -15.52
CA HIS A 186 -1.82 14.49 -16.78
C HIS A 186 -0.82 14.04 -17.84
N THR A 187 -1.20 14.18 -19.10
CA THR A 187 -0.32 13.90 -20.24
C THR A 187 0.05 15.19 -20.95
N ASP A 188 1.24 15.25 -21.51
CA ASP A 188 1.74 16.39 -22.29
C ASP A 188 1.01 16.55 -23.63
N MET A 189 0.33 15.49 -24.10
CA MET A 189 -0.41 15.47 -25.36
C MET A 189 -1.79 14.84 -25.18
N GLU A 190 -2.78 15.44 -25.80
CA GLU A 190 -4.16 14.93 -25.85
C GLU A 190 -4.37 13.90 -26.97
N GLY A 191 -3.42 13.76 -27.92
CA GLY A 191 -3.45 12.81 -29.02
C GLY A 191 -2.28 12.95 -29.97
N PHE A 192 -2.14 11.99 -30.87
CA PHE A 192 -1.11 11.98 -31.91
C PHE A 192 -1.74 11.96 -33.29
N MET A 193 -1.28 12.85 -34.17
CA MET A 193 -1.60 12.83 -35.58
C MET A 193 -0.30 12.69 -36.36
N LEU A 194 -0.17 11.61 -37.12
CA LEU A 194 1.02 11.26 -37.86
C LEU A 194 0.68 11.04 -39.35
N GLU A 195 1.60 11.40 -40.19
CA GLU A 195 1.43 11.24 -41.66
C GLU A 195 2.61 10.46 -42.22
N ASN A 196 2.32 9.56 -43.17
CA ASN A 196 3.29 8.84 -43.99
C ASN A 196 4.42 8.15 -43.18
N VAL A 197 4.04 7.36 -42.18
CA VAL A 197 4.99 6.57 -41.38
C VAL A 197 5.50 5.43 -42.24
N MET A 198 6.74 5.56 -42.74
CA MET A 198 7.34 4.57 -43.64
C MET A 198 8.02 3.45 -42.87
N ASP A 199 8.65 3.78 -41.74
CA ASP A 199 9.37 2.83 -40.86
C ASP A 199 8.73 2.76 -39.47
N SER A 200 8.84 1.63 -38.82
CA SER A 200 8.40 1.49 -37.43
C SER A 200 9.19 2.43 -36.52
N GLN A 201 8.48 3.16 -35.68
CA GLN A 201 9.06 4.20 -34.86
C GLN A 201 8.52 4.16 -33.43
N VAL A 202 9.39 4.47 -32.49
CA VAL A 202 9.03 4.69 -31.10
C VAL A 202 8.56 6.13 -30.91
N ARG A 203 7.48 6.28 -30.16
CA ARG A 203 6.97 7.58 -29.70
C ARG A 203 6.87 7.57 -28.19
N THR A 204 7.00 8.74 -27.61
CA THR A 204 6.97 8.92 -26.16
C THR A 204 5.80 9.84 -25.81
N LEU A 205 5.04 9.44 -24.80
CA LEU A 205 4.03 10.25 -24.14
C LEU A 205 4.53 10.54 -22.74
N ALA A 206 4.66 11.81 -22.38
CA ALA A 206 5.04 12.20 -21.03
C ALA A 206 3.80 12.22 -20.14
N ILE A 207 3.88 11.54 -19.00
CA ILE A 207 2.86 11.50 -17.96
C ILE A 207 3.44 12.19 -16.74
N THR A 208 2.80 13.26 -16.29
CA THR A 208 3.15 13.97 -15.07
C THR A 208 2.14 13.66 -13.99
N ARG A 209 2.59 13.51 -12.75
CA ARG A 209 1.71 13.35 -11.59
C ARG A 209 1.86 14.51 -10.63
N SER A 210 0.85 14.72 -9.80
CA SER A 210 0.89 15.64 -8.67
C SER A 210 0.58 14.89 -7.39
N GLY A 211 1.32 15.15 -6.31
CA GLY A 211 1.10 14.51 -5.03
C GLY A 211 2.15 13.44 -4.70
N TRP A 212 1.86 12.60 -3.74
CA TRP A 212 2.75 11.57 -3.20
C TRP A 212 1.92 10.35 -2.77
N GLY A 213 2.56 9.18 -2.63
CA GLY A 213 1.96 7.95 -2.15
C GLY A 213 1.81 6.91 -3.24
N TYR A 214 0.90 5.97 -3.08
CA TYR A 214 0.73 4.85 -3.98
C TYR A 214 -0.01 5.25 -5.26
N LEU A 215 0.61 4.98 -6.39
CA LEU A 215 0.01 5.12 -7.72
C LEU A 215 0.29 3.87 -8.55
N LYS A 216 -0.74 3.30 -9.12
CA LYS A 216 -0.64 2.21 -10.09
C LYS A 216 -1.53 2.51 -11.29
N LEU A 217 -0.91 2.75 -12.43
CA LEU A 217 -1.60 2.98 -13.69
C LEU A 217 -1.53 1.73 -14.56
N GLN A 218 -2.67 1.31 -15.09
CA GLN A 218 -2.76 0.31 -16.14
C GLN A 218 -2.77 1.00 -17.50
N VAL A 219 -1.92 0.56 -18.40
CA VAL A 219 -1.82 1.12 -19.74
C VAL A 219 -2.13 0.06 -20.78
N ARG A 220 -3.03 0.38 -21.70
CA ARG A 220 -3.39 -0.51 -22.81
C ARG A 220 -3.33 0.23 -24.14
N ALA A 221 -2.82 -0.44 -25.17
CA ALA A 221 -2.86 0.04 -26.53
C ALA A 221 -3.99 -0.66 -27.30
N GLU A 222 -4.87 0.11 -27.88
CA GLU A 222 -5.90 -0.37 -28.80
C GLU A 222 -5.55 0.07 -30.23
N GLY A 223 -5.34 -0.90 -31.10
CA GLY A 223 -4.93 -0.73 -32.48
C GLY A 223 -3.85 -1.74 -32.85
N SER A 224 -4.04 -2.49 -33.93
CA SER A 224 -3.12 -3.58 -34.31
C SER A 224 -1.69 -3.12 -34.61
N PHE A 225 -1.52 -1.82 -34.90
CA PHE A 225 -0.26 -1.17 -35.24
C PHE A 225 0.46 -0.55 -34.02
N LEU A 226 -0.15 -0.62 -32.82
CA LEU A 226 0.42 -0.09 -31.59
C LEU A 226 0.94 -1.20 -30.69
N THR A 227 2.11 -1.00 -30.09
CA THR A 227 2.71 -1.90 -29.11
C THR A 227 3.29 -1.07 -27.97
N LEU A 228 3.02 -1.49 -26.74
CA LEU A 228 3.58 -0.91 -25.54
C LEU A 228 4.79 -1.72 -25.08
N GLU A 229 5.74 -1.06 -24.44
CA GLU A 229 6.88 -1.67 -23.78
C GLU A 229 6.46 -2.22 -22.41
N HIS A 230 5.65 -1.43 -21.67
CA HIS A 230 5.10 -1.80 -20.37
C HIS A 230 3.61 -1.51 -20.33
N ASP A 231 2.86 -2.33 -19.62
CA ASP A 231 1.41 -2.23 -19.45
C ASP A 231 1.01 -1.73 -18.05
N THR A 232 1.98 -1.58 -17.17
CA THR A 232 1.77 -1.13 -15.78
C THR A 232 2.85 -0.10 -15.43
N ILE A 233 2.44 0.99 -14.81
CA ILE A 233 3.32 2.05 -14.32
C ILE A 233 3.06 2.21 -12.82
N MET A 234 4.12 2.13 -12.03
CA MET A 234 4.06 2.27 -10.58
C MET A 234 4.63 3.62 -10.14
N ASP A 235 4.36 3.99 -8.89
CA ASP A 235 4.93 5.19 -8.27
C ASP A 235 6.46 5.27 -8.41
N ALA A 236 7.16 4.16 -8.22
CA ALA A 236 8.61 4.07 -8.31
C ALA A 236 9.19 4.31 -9.71
N ASP A 237 8.35 4.24 -10.77
CA ASP A 237 8.79 4.45 -12.15
C ASP A 237 8.85 5.93 -12.53
N PHE A 238 8.30 6.82 -11.69
CA PHE A 238 8.35 8.26 -11.91
C PHE A 238 9.67 8.86 -11.43
N GLU A 239 10.34 9.59 -12.31
CA GLU A 239 11.50 10.42 -12.00
C GLU A 239 11.06 11.89 -11.95
N ASP A 240 11.24 12.57 -10.81
CA ASP A 240 10.83 13.97 -10.62
C ASP A 240 9.36 14.21 -11.04
N ASP A 241 8.44 13.32 -10.64
CA ASP A 241 7.02 13.36 -10.97
C ASP A 241 6.70 13.21 -12.48
N LEU A 242 7.65 12.74 -13.27
CA LEU A 242 7.53 12.54 -14.71
C LEU A 242 7.82 11.08 -15.09
N TYR A 243 6.92 10.47 -15.85
CA TYR A 243 7.14 9.19 -16.52
C TYR A 243 7.07 9.34 -18.04
N ARG A 244 7.97 8.66 -18.77
CA ARG A 244 8.00 8.64 -20.23
C ARG A 244 7.50 7.31 -20.76
N LEU A 245 6.22 7.25 -21.11
CA LEU A 245 5.60 6.08 -21.72
C LEU A 245 6.04 5.95 -23.17
N ASN A 246 6.82 4.93 -23.49
CA ASN A 246 7.21 4.60 -24.85
C ASN A 246 6.22 3.64 -25.48
N PHE A 247 5.81 3.94 -26.70
CA PHE A 247 5.00 3.05 -27.51
C PHE A 247 5.54 3.01 -28.95
N THR A 248 5.40 1.86 -29.58
CA THR A 248 5.89 1.64 -30.94
C THR A 248 4.72 1.64 -31.92
N ILE A 249 4.90 2.37 -33.01
CA ILE A 249 4.02 2.34 -34.18
C ILE A 249 4.67 1.42 -35.21
N ASP A 250 4.05 0.29 -35.47
CA ASP A 250 4.51 -0.72 -36.42
C ASP A 250 4.03 -0.36 -37.82
N ALA A 251 4.94 0.15 -38.67
CA ALA A 251 4.64 0.55 -40.03
C ALA A 251 4.11 -0.59 -40.92
N THR A 252 4.52 -1.85 -40.60
CA THR A 252 4.11 -3.03 -41.39
C THR A 252 2.62 -3.36 -41.25
N LYS A 253 2.01 -2.93 -40.11
CA LYS A 253 0.60 -3.13 -39.81
C LYS A 253 -0.31 -1.99 -40.22
N LEU A 254 0.27 -0.89 -40.74
CA LEU A 254 -0.50 0.27 -41.22
C LEU A 254 -1.14 -0.03 -42.58
N ARG A 255 -2.41 0.39 -42.71
CA ARG A 255 -3.17 0.31 -43.96
C ARG A 255 -3.21 1.64 -44.63
N HIS A 256 -3.42 1.66 -45.95
CA HIS A 256 -3.67 2.89 -46.64
C HIS A 256 -4.92 3.61 -46.13
N GLY A 257 -4.84 4.93 -46.04
CA GLY A 257 -5.88 5.76 -45.47
C GLY A 257 -5.63 6.02 -43.97
N ILE A 258 -6.69 6.20 -43.21
CA ILE A 258 -6.62 6.57 -41.80
C ILE A 258 -6.60 5.31 -40.92
N ASN A 259 -5.53 5.13 -40.20
CA ASN A 259 -5.40 4.14 -39.14
C ASN A 259 -5.70 4.81 -37.81
N LYS A 260 -6.63 4.27 -37.06
CA LYS A 260 -7.04 4.79 -35.75
C LYS A 260 -6.69 3.79 -34.67
N GLY A 261 -6.06 4.28 -33.60
CA GLY A 261 -5.75 3.57 -32.37
C GLY A 261 -5.86 4.53 -31.20
N ARG A 262 -5.64 4.03 -29.99
CA ARG A 262 -5.58 4.84 -28.78
C ARG A 262 -4.75 4.17 -27.71
N LEU A 263 -4.16 4.96 -26.83
CA LEU A 263 -3.65 4.52 -25.56
C LEU A 263 -4.72 4.77 -24.49
N ILE A 264 -4.93 3.81 -23.63
CA ILE A 264 -5.82 3.92 -22.48
C ILE A 264 -4.95 3.83 -21.25
N ILE A 265 -5.01 4.85 -20.40
CA ILE A 265 -4.33 4.94 -19.11
C ILE A 265 -5.43 5.00 -18.06
N GLU A 266 -5.44 4.04 -17.16
CA GLU A 266 -6.49 3.95 -16.12
C GLU A 266 -5.91 3.56 -14.76
N ASP A 267 -6.47 4.14 -13.72
CA ASP A 267 -6.36 3.70 -12.33
C ASP A 267 -7.72 3.22 -11.84
N THR A 268 -7.88 3.01 -10.52
CA THR A 268 -9.15 2.59 -9.91
C THR A 268 -10.27 3.61 -10.06
N CYS A 269 -9.96 4.90 -10.18
CA CYS A 269 -10.93 6.01 -10.17
C CYS A 269 -11.03 6.73 -11.51
N HIS A 270 -9.95 6.80 -12.27
CA HIS A 270 -9.84 7.64 -13.47
C HIS A 270 -9.45 6.82 -14.69
N LYS A 271 -9.95 7.26 -15.83
CA LYS A 271 -9.64 6.68 -17.15
C LYS A 271 -9.39 7.76 -18.15
N MET A 272 -8.22 7.73 -18.76
CA MET A 272 -7.80 8.65 -19.82
C MET A 272 -7.64 7.89 -21.15
N SER A 273 -7.98 8.52 -22.25
CA SER A 273 -7.85 7.93 -23.58
C SER A 273 -7.16 8.91 -24.53
N ILE A 274 -5.99 8.53 -25.03
CA ILE A 274 -5.16 9.32 -25.93
C ILE A 274 -5.30 8.76 -27.36
N PRO A 275 -6.02 9.43 -28.26
CA PRO A 275 -6.21 8.97 -29.63
C PRO A 275 -4.92 9.07 -30.45
N ILE A 276 -4.68 8.05 -31.29
CA ILE A 276 -3.55 8.00 -32.20
C ILE A 276 -4.10 7.79 -33.61
N GLN A 277 -3.84 8.72 -34.50
CA GLN A 277 -4.23 8.64 -35.90
C GLN A 277 -2.99 8.67 -36.78
N VAL A 278 -2.90 7.71 -37.69
CA VAL A 278 -1.83 7.63 -38.68
C VAL A 278 -2.47 7.66 -40.06
N MET A 279 -2.22 8.73 -40.79
CA MET A 279 -2.67 8.87 -42.19
C MET A 279 -1.58 8.38 -43.14
N MET A 280 -1.86 7.30 -43.84
CA MET A 280 -0.98 6.77 -44.87
C MET A 280 -1.52 7.21 -46.27
N GLN A 281 -0.80 8.15 -46.87
CA GLN A 281 -1.09 8.52 -48.25
C GLN A 281 -0.63 7.41 -49.18
N GLU A 282 -1.42 7.10 -50.19
CA GLU A 282 -0.95 6.18 -51.20
C GLU A 282 0.24 6.82 -51.94
N GLY A 283 1.42 6.25 -51.79
CA GLY A 283 2.61 6.68 -52.55
C GLY A 283 2.29 6.60 -54.07
N GLY A 284 2.53 7.68 -54.83
CA GLY A 284 2.01 7.89 -56.17
C GLY A 284 2.08 6.68 -57.12
N LEU A 285 3.21 5.97 -57.23
CA LEU A 285 3.38 4.81 -58.09
C LEU A 285 2.65 3.55 -57.60
N ARG A 286 2.73 3.22 -56.30
CA ARG A 286 2.02 2.05 -55.75
C ARG A 286 0.52 2.21 -55.65
N ALA A 287 0.06 3.43 -55.46
CA ALA A 287 -1.36 3.77 -55.46
C ALA A 287 -1.96 3.63 -56.85
N GLU A 288 -1.25 4.11 -57.84
CA GLU A 288 -1.66 4.03 -59.23
C GLU A 288 -1.67 2.54 -59.68
N GLN A 289 -0.66 1.74 -59.31
CA GLN A 289 -0.65 0.31 -59.56
C GLN A 289 -1.86 -0.39 -58.93
N LYS A 290 -2.16 -0.16 -57.65
CA LYS A 290 -3.35 -0.72 -56.98
C LYS A 290 -4.66 -0.28 -57.57
N ARG A 291 -4.75 0.97 -58.07
CA ARG A 291 -5.93 1.45 -58.78
C ARG A 291 -6.10 0.73 -60.08
N GLN A 292 -5.01 0.52 -60.82
CA GLN A 292 -5.00 -0.21 -62.09
C GLN A 292 -5.35 -1.68 -61.92
N GLU A 293 -4.79 -2.35 -60.89
CA GLU A 293 -5.18 -3.71 -60.49
C GLU A 293 -6.67 -3.82 -60.18
N LYS A 294 -7.21 -2.94 -59.32
CA LYS A 294 -8.65 -2.91 -59.02
C LYS A 294 -9.51 -2.69 -60.22
N ARG A 295 -9.11 -1.80 -61.14
CA ARG A 295 -9.83 -1.56 -62.39
C ARG A 295 -9.84 -2.77 -63.28
N ALA A 296 -8.70 -3.45 -63.42
CA ALA A 296 -8.61 -4.69 -64.23
C ALA A 296 -9.45 -5.81 -63.64
N VAL A 297 -9.45 -6.00 -62.31
CA VAL A 297 -10.32 -6.98 -61.65
C VAL A 297 -11.80 -6.64 -61.82
N ILE A 298 -12.19 -5.41 -61.68
CA ILE A 298 -13.58 -4.94 -61.90
C ILE A 298 -13.99 -5.19 -63.36
N ALA A 299 -13.10 -4.91 -64.32
CA ALA A 299 -13.35 -5.16 -65.73
C ALA A 299 -13.58 -6.67 -66.05
N LEU A 300 -12.75 -7.54 -65.45
CA LEU A 300 -12.96 -9.00 -65.53
C LEU A 300 -14.31 -9.43 -64.96
N MET A 301 -14.67 -8.93 -63.77
CA MET A 301 -15.96 -9.26 -63.15
C MET A 301 -17.13 -8.77 -64.01
N LYS A 302 -17.03 -7.54 -64.53
CA LYS A 302 -18.05 -6.96 -65.40
C LYS A 302 -18.22 -7.77 -66.72
N ASN A 303 -17.10 -8.11 -67.36
CA ASN A 303 -17.13 -8.97 -68.55
C ASN A 303 -17.75 -10.32 -68.28
N TYR A 304 -17.46 -10.96 -67.14
CA TYR A 304 -18.08 -12.22 -66.77
C TYR A 304 -19.60 -12.09 -66.54
N ILE A 305 -20.05 -11.02 -65.92
CA ILE A 305 -21.47 -10.73 -65.72
C ILE A 305 -22.17 -10.51 -67.07
N GLU A 306 -21.55 -9.74 -67.97
CA GLU A 306 -22.08 -9.51 -69.30
C GLU A 306 -22.23 -10.84 -70.12
N LEU A 307 -21.27 -11.74 -70.02
CA LEU A 307 -21.36 -13.08 -70.59
C LEU A 307 -22.52 -13.87 -69.98
N LYS A 308 -22.66 -13.91 -68.65
CA LYS A 308 -23.74 -14.61 -67.97
C LYS A 308 -25.13 -14.12 -68.32
N PHE A 309 -25.26 -12.85 -68.59
CA PHE A 309 -26.53 -12.24 -69.09
C PHE A 309 -26.67 -12.26 -70.58
N HIS A 310 -25.85 -13.00 -71.34
CA HIS A 310 -25.87 -13.10 -72.80
C HIS A 310 -25.76 -11.75 -73.55
N LYS A 311 -25.14 -10.75 -72.88
CA LYS A 311 -24.92 -9.42 -73.52
C LYS A 311 -23.74 -9.41 -74.47
N ILE A 312 -22.79 -10.33 -74.27
CA ILE A 312 -21.61 -10.53 -75.13
C ILE A 312 -21.48 -12.00 -75.47
N THR A 313 -20.82 -12.31 -76.61
CA THR A 313 -20.49 -13.67 -77.03
C THR A 313 -19.26 -14.18 -76.29
N ARG A 314 -19.10 -15.52 -76.26
CA ARG A 314 -17.96 -16.18 -75.60
C ARG A 314 -16.62 -15.71 -76.18
N ASN A 315 -16.55 -15.47 -77.50
CA ASN A 315 -15.31 -15.02 -78.14
C ASN A 315 -14.92 -13.63 -77.67
N ILE A 316 -15.87 -12.69 -77.62
CA ILE A 316 -15.66 -11.35 -77.13
C ILE A 316 -15.26 -11.36 -75.64
N TRP A 317 -15.84 -12.23 -74.84
CA TRP A 317 -15.50 -12.40 -73.47
C TRP A 317 -14.04 -12.90 -73.28
N VAL A 318 -13.60 -13.90 -74.03
CA VAL A 318 -12.22 -14.42 -73.99
C VAL A 318 -11.22 -13.34 -74.36
N GLU A 319 -11.46 -12.59 -75.41
CA GLU A 319 -10.57 -11.48 -75.85
C GLU A 319 -10.41 -10.41 -74.77
N ARG A 320 -11.51 -9.91 -74.23
CA ARG A 320 -11.48 -8.90 -73.13
C ARG A 320 -10.92 -9.41 -71.83
N ALA A 321 -11.14 -10.71 -71.51
CA ALA A 321 -10.57 -11.34 -70.35
C ALA A 321 -9.05 -11.52 -70.46
N ALA A 322 -8.57 -11.91 -71.64
CA ALA A 322 -7.14 -12.02 -71.92
C ALA A 322 -6.41 -10.65 -71.80
N GLU A 323 -7.02 -9.58 -72.29
CA GLU A 323 -6.47 -8.22 -72.17
C GLU A 323 -6.38 -7.80 -70.68
N ALA A 324 -7.43 -7.98 -69.89
CA ALA A 324 -7.44 -7.63 -68.47
C ALA A 324 -6.48 -8.47 -67.67
N ILE A 325 -6.31 -9.76 -67.94
CA ILE A 325 -5.32 -10.65 -67.32
C ILE A 325 -3.91 -10.20 -67.67
N GLY A 326 -3.64 -9.87 -68.93
CA GLY A 326 -2.35 -9.33 -69.35
C GLY A 326 -1.96 -8.06 -68.59
N GLN A 327 -2.91 -7.11 -68.42
CA GLN A 327 -2.72 -5.92 -67.61
C GLN A 327 -2.39 -6.25 -66.10
N LEU A 328 -3.04 -7.27 -65.56
CA LEU A 328 -2.77 -7.69 -64.18
C LEU A 328 -1.37 -8.35 -64.02
N GLN A 329 -0.95 -9.13 -65.06
CA GLN A 329 0.38 -9.75 -65.08
C GLN A 329 1.50 -8.67 -65.15
N ASP A 330 1.29 -7.65 -65.98
CA ASP A 330 2.27 -6.54 -66.11
C ASP A 330 2.37 -5.74 -64.81
N LEU A 331 1.26 -5.60 -64.08
CA LEU A 331 1.23 -4.84 -62.82
C LEU A 331 1.78 -5.62 -61.62
N ASN A 332 1.72 -6.95 -61.61
CA ASN A 332 2.12 -7.78 -60.50
C ASN A 332 2.63 -9.17 -60.97
N PRO A 333 3.86 -9.25 -61.49
CA PRO A 333 4.41 -10.45 -62.13
C PRO A 333 4.63 -11.62 -61.12
N ASP A 334 4.68 -11.33 -59.82
CA ASP A 334 4.95 -12.35 -58.78
C ASP A 334 3.67 -13.00 -58.18
N ASN A 335 2.48 -12.61 -58.63
CA ASN A 335 1.22 -12.99 -57.99
C ASN A 335 0.35 -13.94 -58.83
N LEU A 336 0.96 -14.78 -59.65
CA LEU A 336 0.29 -15.79 -60.49
C LEU A 336 0.84 -17.17 -60.20
#